data_3b6bbde465d37246642a2c0515997d1d
#
_entry.id   3b6bbde465d37246642a2c0515997d1d
#
_cell.length_a   1.000
_cell.length_b   1.000
_cell.length_c   1.000
_cell.angle_alpha   90.00
_cell.angle_beta   90.00
_cell.angle_gamma   90.00
#
_symmetry.space_group_name_H-M   'P 1'
#
loop_
_entity.id
_entity.type
_entity.pdbx_description
1 polymer ?
#
loop_
_entity_poly.entity_id
_entity_poly.type
_entity_poly.pdbx_seq_one_letter_code
_entity_poly.pdbx_strand_id
1 'polypeptide(L)'
;MNCRSGFRRAPYPKPASWQWAGQAARAGLPAAWFRRGVIVIFLPNLLSLARLLAVPVALMLMLDGAYALCFWIFVAAGVTDAVDGWIAKTFDARTALGAYLDPLADKALVVSTYLMLGWLGHIPGWLVVLVVFRDVLIIGGAMVAYFMLGDFHARPLWISKLNTAVQIALVGCVLARLGIAVGHPAFDWVLVHVAAATTVLSGGAYLWEWGRRLARADGAK
;
A
#
# COMPACT_ATOMS: atom_id res chain seq x y z
N MET A 1 53.27 -10.19 -26.30
CA MET A 1 52.77 -10.23 -24.91
C MET A 1 51.30 -10.04 -24.94
N ASN A 2 50.52 -11.14 -24.82
CA ASN A 2 49.06 -11.19 -24.91
C ASN A 2 48.45 -11.19 -23.50
N CYS A 3 47.90 -10.08 -23.03
CA CYS A 3 47.09 -10.05 -21.84
C CYS A 3 45.60 -9.99 -22.24
N ARG A 4 44.98 -11.18 -22.41
CA ARG A 4 43.52 -11.34 -22.39
C ARG A 4 43.09 -11.65 -20.94
N SER A 5 42.80 -10.63 -20.16
CA SER A 5 42.10 -10.78 -18.87
C SER A 5 40.63 -11.09 -19.14
N GLY A 6 40.27 -12.38 -19.09
CA GLY A 6 38.89 -12.83 -19.15
C GLY A 6 38.12 -12.42 -17.90
N PHE A 7 37.30 -11.40 -18.01
CA PHE A 7 36.35 -11.01 -16.99
C PHE A 7 35.22 -12.08 -16.97
N ARG A 8 35.41 -13.15 -16.19
CA ARG A 8 34.30 -14.09 -15.89
C ARG A 8 33.29 -13.33 -15.02
N ARG A 9 32.19 -12.91 -15.63
CA ARG A 9 31.01 -12.45 -14.86
C ARG A 9 30.56 -13.61 -13.99
N ALA A 10 30.58 -13.43 -12.69
CA ALA A 10 29.99 -14.38 -11.75
C ALA A 10 28.50 -14.58 -12.14
N PRO A 11 28.01 -15.83 -12.26
CA PRO A 11 26.63 -16.07 -12.58
C PRO A 11 25.75 -15.47 -11.44
N TYR A 12 24.77 -14.65 -11.81
CA TYR A 12 23.77 -14.15 -10.88
C TYR A 12 23.20 -15.32 -10.05
N PRO A 13 23.11 -15.22 -8.74
CA PRO A 13 22.50 -16.26 -7.93
C PRO A 13 21.04 -16.46 -8.42
N LYS A 14 20.73 -17.67 -8.83
CA LYS A 14 19.38 -18.03 -9.29
C LYS A 14 18.41 -17.80 -8.13
N PRO A 15 17.26 -17.15 -8.36
CA PRO A 15 16.28 -16.93 -7.30
C PRO A 15 15.87 -18.27 -6.67
N ALA A 16 15.63 -18.27 -5.36
CA ALA A 16 15.33 -19.47 -4.58
C ALA A 16 14.17 -20.31 -5.16
N SER A 17 13.25 -19.67 -5.85
CA SER A 17 12.15 -20.30 -6.59
C SER A 17 12.59 -21.30 -7.68
N TRP A 18 13.79 -21.14 -8.25
CA TRP A 18 14.30 -22.07 -9.27
C TRP A 18 15.03 -23.27 -8.67
N GLN A 19 15.54 -23.12 -7.44
CA GLN A 19 16.24 -24.21 -6.77
C GLN A 19 15.27 -25.30 -6.29
N TRP A 20 14.13 -24.91 -5.72
CA TRP A 20 13.14 -25.89 -5.30
C TRP A 20 12.38 -26.52 -6.46
N ALA A 21 12.16 -25.81 -7.59
CA ALA A 21 11.55 -26.40 -8.80
C ALA A 21 12.41 -27.54 -9.36
N GLY A 22 13.74 -27.37 -9.37
CA GLY A 22 14.67 -28.44 -9.76
C GLY A 22 14.75 -29.61 -8.78
N GLN A 23 14.53 -29.36 -7.48
CA GLN A 23 14.47 -30.40 -6.45
C GLN A 23 13.14 -31.16 -6.48
N ALA A 24 12.02 -30.47 -6.68
CA ALA A 24 10.69 -31.06 -6.81
C ALA A 24 10.57 -31.98 -8.05
N ALA A 25 11.16 -31.57 -9.18
CA ALA A 25 11.22 -32.40 -10.38
C ALA A 25 12.05 -33.69 -10.19
N ARG A 26 13.11 -33.62 -9.38
CA ARG A 26 13.91 -34.80 -9.02
C ARG A 26 13.24 -35.72 -8.00
N ALA A 27 12.36 -35.18 -7.18
CA ALA A 27 11.60 -35.92 -6.16
C ALA A 27 10.36 -36.62 -6.71
N GLY A 28 10.05 -36.54 -8.01
CA GLY A 28 8.91 -37.20 -8.64
C GLY A 28 7.56 -36.72 -8.15
N LEU A 29 7.46 -35.50 -7.65
CA LEU A 29 6.22 -34.94 -7.11
C LEU A 29 5.16 -34.75 -8.23
N PRO A 30 3.89 -35.07 -7.97
CA PRO A 30 2.84 -34.99 -8.99
C PRO A 30 2.65 -33.56 -9.50
N ALA A 31 2.39 -33.41 -10.81
CA ALA A 31 2.18 -32.13 -11.49
C ALA A 31 1.10 -31.24 -10.84
N ALA A 32 0.24 -31.79 -10.01
CA ALA A 32 -0.75 -31.08 -9.22
C ALA A 32 -0.11 -30.12 -8.19
N TRP A 33 1.06 -30.43 -7.67
CA TRP A 33 1.82 -29.58 -6.74
C TRP A 33 2.41 -28.37 -7.47
N PHE A 34 2.82 -28.57 -8.72
CA PHE A 34 3.36 -27.50 -9.57
C PHE A 34 2.28 -26.48 -9.92
N ARG A 35 1.05 -26.94 -10.23
CA ARG A 35 -0.11 -26.07 -10.46
C ARG A 35 -0.51 -25.28 -9.21
N ARG A 36 -0.50 -25.90 -8.03
CA ARG A 36 -0.82 -25.19 -6.77
C ARG A 36 0.21 -24.10 -6.46
N GLY A 37 1.50 -24.36 -6.66
CA GLY A 37 2.55 -23.36 -6.46
C GLY A 37 2.43 -22.16 -7.39
N VAL A 38 2.10 -22.38 -8.67
CA VAL A 38 1.90 -21.30 -9.64
C VAL A 38 0.68 -20.44 -9.29
N ILE A 39 -0.45 -21.07 -8.94
CA ILE A 39 -1.68 -20.35 -8.56
C ILE A 39 -1.45 -19.47 -7.30
N VAL A 40 -0.78 -20.01 -6.29
CA VAL A 40 -0.49 -19.28 -5.03
C VAL A 40 0.40 -18.06 -5.26
N ILE A 41 1.31 -18.10 -6.25
CA ILE A 41 2.20 -16.98 -6.58
C ILE A 41 1.47 -15.91 -7.42
N PHE A 42 0.55 -16.31 -8.32
CA PHE A 42 -0.15 -15.37 -9.20
C PHE A 42 -1.37 -14.72 -8.55
N LEU A 43 -2.01 -15.39 -7.58
CA LEU A 43 -3.25 -14.93 -6.95
C LEU A 43 -3.12 -13.54 -6.29
N PRO A 44 -2.11 -13.25 -5.44
CA PRO A 44 -1.94 -11.93 -4.85
C PRO A 44 -1.79 -10.83 -5.91
N ASN A 45 -0.95 -11.07 -6.92
CA ASN A 45 -0.71 -10.12 -8.00
C ASN A 45 -1.98 -9.79 -8.80
N LEU A 46 -2.82 -10.81 -9.06
CA LEU A 46 -4.09 -10.64 -9.75
C LEU A 46 -5.08 -9.83 -8.91
N LEU A 47 -5.10 -10.05 -7.59
CA LEU A 47 -5.96 -9.32 -6.66
C LEU A 47 -5.54 -7.85 -6.54
N SER A 48 -4.25 -7.55 -6.49
CA SER A 48 -3.74 -6.17 -6.50
C SER A 48 -4.07 -5.46 -7.82
N LEU A 49 -3.96 -6.17 -8.95
CA LEU A 49 -4.37 -5.63 -10.26
C LEU A 49 -5.87 -5.38 -10.32
N ALA A 50 -6.68 -6.32 -9.83
CA ALA A 50 -8.14 -6.16 -9.76
C ALA A 50 -8.53 -4.95 -8.87
N ARG A 51 -7.84 -4.74 -7.76
CA ARG A 51 -8.03 -3.56 -6.89
C ARG A 51 -7.66 -2.27 -7.62
N LEU A 52 -6.58 -2.25 -8.38
CA LEU A 52 -6.21 -1.09 -9.19
C LEU A 52 -7.26 -0.79 -10.26
N LEU A 53 -7.81 -1.81 -10.90
CA LEU A 53 -8.92 -1.67 -11.86
C LEU A 53 -10.24 -1.28 -11.18
N ALA A 54 -10.44 -1.61 -9.91
CA ALA A 54 -11.61 -1.19 -9.14
C ALA A 54 -11.62 0.32 -8.86
N VAL A 55 -10.46 1.01 -8.91
CA VAL A 55 -10.39 2.47 -8.67
C VAL A 55 -11.27 3.24 -9.65
N PRO A 56 -11.08 3.15 -10.98
CA PRO A 56 -11.92 3.91 -11.92
C PRO A 56 -13.40 3.50 -11.84
N VAL A 57 -13.68 2.23 -11.56
CA VAL A 57 -15.07 1.75 -11.38
C VAL A 57 -15.70 2.41 -10.15
N ALA A 58 -15.01 2.43 -9.01
CA ALA A 58 -15.48 3.09 -7.79
C ALA A 58 -15.74 4.58 -8.01
N LEU A 59 -14.85 5.29 -8.72
CA LEU A 59 -15.02 6.70 -9.03
C LEU A 59 -16.25 6.97 -9.91
N MET A 60 -16.48 6.15 -10.94
CA MET A 60 -17.68 6.24 -11.80
C MET A 60 -18.96 6.02 -10.99
N LEU A 61 -19.00 4.97 -10.14
CA LEU A 61 -20.14 4.68 -9.27
C LEU A 61 -20.44 5.84 -8.30
N MET A 62 -19.40 6.52 -7.81
CA MET A 62 -19.60 7.70 -6.95
C MET A 62 -20.16 8.89 -7.72
N LEU A 63 -19.73 9.12 -8.96
CA LEU A 63 -20.28 10.16 -9.84
C LEU A 63 -21.74 9.88 -10.18
N ASP A 64 -22.11 8.62 -10.37
CA ASP A 64 -23.48 8.19 -10.65
C ASP A 64 -24.38 8.14 -9.39
N GLY A 65 -23.81 8.44 -8.21
CA GLY A 65 -24.55 8.39 -6.92
C GLY A 65 -24.80 6.95 -6.42
N ALA A 66 -24.20 5.93 -7.04
CA ALA A 66 -24.35 4.53 -6.67
C ALA A 66 -23.46 4.14 -5.47
N TYR A 67 -23.56 4.88 -4.36
CA TYR A 67 -22.70 4.73 -3.18
C TYR A 67 -22.79 3.35 -2.53
N ALA A 68 -23.93 2.66 -2.63
CA ALA A 68 -24.09 1.31 -2.09
C ALA A 68 -23.14 0.31 -2.77
N LEU A 69 -23.05 0.35 -4.11
CA LEU A 69 -22.11 -0.51 -4.86
C LEU A 69 -20.67 -0.11 -4.56
N CYS A 70 -20.38 1.19 -4.50
CA CYS A 70 -19.05 1.68 -4.15
C CYS A 70 -18.62 1.21 -2.75
N PHE A 71 -19.52 1.24 -1.76
CA PHE A 71 -19.27 0.71 -0.41
C PHE A 71 -18.87 -0.76 -0.46
N TRP A 72 -19.63 -1.61 -1.17
CA TRP A 72 -19.32 -3.04 -1.24
C TRP A 72 -18.01 -3.32 -1.99
N ILE A 73 -17.69 -2.56 -3.03
CA ILE A 73 -16.39 -2.66 -3.71
C ILE A 73 -15.26 -2.28 -2.74
N PHE A 74 -15.43 -1.22 -1.96
CA PHE A 74 -14.44 -0.78 -0.98
C PHE A 74 -14.22 -1.82 0.12
N VAL A 75 -15.30 -2.40 0.65
CA VAL A 75 -15.23 -3.48 1.64
C VAL A 75 -14.57 -4.73 1.06
N ALA A 76 -14.99 -5.15 -0.14
CA ALA A 76 -14.40 -6.31 -0.82
C ALA A 76 -12.89 -6.12 -1.07
N ALA A 77 -12.48 -4.92 -1.49
CA ALA A 77 -11.07 -4.58 -1.67
C ALA A 77 -10.27 -4.66 -0.36
N GLY A 78 -10.81 -4.13 0.75
CA GLY A 78 -10.17 -4.20 2.06
C GLY A 78 -10.08 -5.62 2.62
N VAL A 79 -11.12 -6.43 2.45
CA VAL A 79 -11.13 -7.85 2.89
C VAL A 79 -10.13 -8.66 2.06
N THR A 80 -10.12 -8.48 0.73
CA THR A 80 -9.16 -9.17 -0.15
C THR A 80 -7.72 -8.83 0.22
N ASP A 81 -7.42 -7.57 0.50
CA ASP A 81 -6.08 -7.15 0.94
C ASP A 81 -5.65 -7.82 2.25
N ALA A 82 -6.56 -7.87 3.23
CA ALA A 82 -6.28 -8.54 4.50
C ALA A 82 -6.00 -10.04 4.30
N VAL A 83 -6.77 -10.70 3.42
CA VAL A 83 -6.60 -12.12 3.07
C VAL A 83 -5.31 -12.35 2.32
N ASP A 84 -4.99 -11.53 1.32
CA ASP A 84 -3.75 -11.62 0.53
C ASP A 84 -2.52 -11.43 1.40
N GLY A 85 -2.55 -10.41 2.26
CA GLY A 85 -1.48 -10.13 3.20
C GLY A 85 -1.25 -11.30 4.17
N TRP A 86 -2.31 -11.98 4.58
CA TRP A 86 -2.22 -13.18 5.44
C TRP A 86 -1.66 -14.38 4.67
N ILE A 87 -2.16 -14.65 3.46
CA ILE A 87 -1.68 -15.74 2.58
C ILE A 87 -0.21 -15.53 2.23
N ALA A 88 0.16 -14.33 1.81
CA ALA A 88 1.54 -14.00 1.43
C ALA A 88 2.53 -14.20 2.58
N LYS A 89 2.13 -13.91 3.82
CA LYS A 89 2.94 -14.16 5.02
C LYS A 89 3.06 -15.64 5.36
N THR A 90 1.99 -16.40 5.16
CA THR A 90 1.93 -17.82 5.56
C THR A 90 2.70 -18.72 4.58
N PHE A 91 2.70 -18.36 3.28
CA PHE A 91 3.28 -19.20 2.22
C PHE A 91 4.58 -18.66 1.62
N ASP A 92 5.11 -17.54 2.12
CA ASP A 92 6.31 -16.85 1.60
C ASP A 92 6.31 -16.66 0.06
N ALA A 93 5.11 -16.39 -0.48
CA ALA A 93 4.81 -16.38 -1.93
C ALA A 93 4.87 -14.96 -2.53
N ARG A 94 5.71 -14.07 -1.98
CA ARG A 94 5.83 -12.69 -2.47
C ARG A 94 6.64 -12.62 -3.75
N THR A 95 6.03 -12.09 -4.82
CA THR A 95 6.76 -11.71 -6.03
C THR A 95 7.37 -10.31 -5.88
N ALA A 96 8.50 -10.06 -6.54
CA ALA A 96 9.12 -8.73 -6.53
C ALA A 96 8.16 -7.65 -7.10
N LEU A 97 7.35 -8.00 -8.09
CA LEU A 97 6.31 -7.13 -8.69
C LEU A 97 5.16 -6.87 -7.72
N GLY A 98 4.65 -7.90 -7.04
CA GLY A 98 3.56 -7.79 -6.07
C GLY A 98 3.95 -6.88 -4.90
N ALA A 99 5.18 -7.00 -4.40
CA ALA A 99 5.69 -6.19 -3.31
C ALA A 99 5.61 -4.66 -3.58
N TYR A 100 5.64 -4.23 -4.86
CA TYR A 100 5.45 -2.84 -5.26
C TYR A 100 4.00 -2.51 -5.63
N LEU A 101 3.28 -3.45 -6.29
CA LEU A 101 1.91 -3.23 -6.74
C LEU A 101 0.92 -3.17 -5.57
N ASP A 102 1.10 -3.99 -4.53
CA ASP A 102 0.19 -4.04 -3.37
C ASP A 102 0.09 -2.68 -2.67
N PRO A 103 1.19 -2.06 -2.19
CA PRO A 103 1.10 -0.76 -1.53
C PRO A 103 0.60 0.36 -2.46
N LEU A 104 0.87 0.26 -3.77
CA LEU A 104 0.41 1.23 -4.75
C LEU A 104 -1.09 1.14 -4.97
N ALA A 105 -1.64 -0.08 -5.14
CA ALA A 105 -3.06 -0.31 -5.36
C ALA A 105 -3.89 0.12 -4.14
N ASP A 106 -3.42 -0.20 -2.92
CA ASP A 106 -4.07 0.20 -1.67
C ASP A 106 -4.13 1.71 -1.51
N LYS A 107 -3.01 2.37 -1.72
CA LYS A 107 -2.95 3.83 -1.68
C LYS A 107 -3.80 4.46 -2.77
N ALA A 108 -3.79 3.93 -3.98
CA ALA A 108 -4.57 4.44 -5.09
C ALA A 108 -6.07 4.42 -4.78
N LEU A 109 -6.58 3.30 -4.24
CA LEU A 109 -8.00 3.19 -3.91
C LEU A 109 -8.41 4.17 -2.81
N VAL A 110 -7.68 4.21 -1.70
CA VAL A 110 -8.02 5.08 -0.56
C VAL A 110 -7.90 6.55 -0.94
N VAL A 111 -6.81 6.96 -1.58
CA VAL A 111 -6.58 8.37 -1.96
C VAL A 111 -7.59 8.82 -2.99
N SER A 112 -7.88 8.02 -4.02
CA SER A 112 -8.86 8.36 -5.06
C SER A 112 -10.26 8.51 -4.49
N THR A 113 -10.67 7.59 -3.59
CA THR A 113 -11.97 7.69 -2.90
C THR A 113 -12.04 8.93 -2.01
N TYR A 114 -10.95 9.25 -1.31
CA TYR A 114 -10.85 10.45 -0.48
C TYR A 114 -11.01 11.73 -1.30
N LEU A 115 -10.29 11.83 -2.43
CA LEU A 115 -10.38 12.95 -3.37
C LEU A 115 -11.81 13.11 -3.92
N MET A 116 -12.44 12.00 -4.31
CA MET A 116 -13.79 12.02 -4.85
C MET A 116 -14.84 12.40 -3.80
N LEU A 117 -14.76 11.86 -2.57
CA LEU A 117 -15.66 12.26 -1.48
C LEU A 117 -15.50 13.73 -1.12
N GLY A 118 -14.28 14.26 -1.18
CA GLY A 118 -14.01 15.69 -1.00
C GLY A 118 -14.56 16.54 -2.13
N TRP A 119 -14.42 16.10 -3.37
CA TRP A 119 -14.98 16.76 -4.55
C TRP A 119 -16.52 16.85 -4.51
N LEU A 120 -17.15 15.76 -4.08
CA LEU A 120 -18.60 15.65 -3.93
C LEU A 120 -19.13 16.37 -2.65
N GLY A 121 -18.25 16.92 -1.82
CA GLY A 121 -18.63 17.67 -0.61
C GLY A 121 -19.03 16.80 0.59
N HIS A 122 -18.79 15.48 0.54
CA HIS A 122 -19.11 14.56 1.64
C HIS A 122 -18.04 14.54 2.74
N ILE A 123 -16.81 14.93 2.41
CA ILE A 123 -15.69 15.14 3.33
C ILE A 123 -15.18 16.57 3.15
N PRO A 124 -14.78 17.27 4.23
CA PRO A 124 -14.24 18.63 4.11
C PRO A 124 -12.97 18.67 3.25
N GLY A 125 -12.92 19.58 2.27
CA GLY A 125 -11.79 19.69 1.34
C GLY A 125 -10.45 19.97 2.04
N TRP A 126 -10.46 20.71 3.17
CA TRP A 126 -9.24 20.95 3.95
C TRP A 126 -8.63 19.65 4.50
N LEU A 127 -9.47 18.66 4.89
CA LEU A 127 -8.97 17.35 5.34
C LEU A 127 -8.33 16.57 4.19
N VAL A 128 -8.94 16.62 3.00
CA VAL A 128 -8.38 15.98 1.79
C VAL A 128 -7.00 16.54 1.48
N VAL A 129 -6.85 17.87 1.48
CA VAL A 129 -5.55 18.53 1.27
C VAL A 129 -4.54 18.11 2.33
N LEU A 130 -4.94 18.06 3.60
CA LEU A 130 -4.07 17.66 4.70
C LEU A 130 -3.55 16.22 4.55
N VAL A 131 -4.44 15.28 4.18
CA VAL A 131 -4.11 13.86 3.98
C VAL A 131 -3.16 13.70 2.81
N VAL A 132 -3.47 14.31 1.65
CA VAL A 132 -2.64 14.23 0.44
C VAL A 132 -1.28 14.87 0.69
N PHE A 133 -1.25 16.05 1.29
CA PHE A 133 -0.01 16.74 1.62
C PHE A 133 0.90 15.89 2.53
N ARG A 134 0.34 15.27 3.57
CA ARG A 134 1.08 14.38 4.46
C ARG A 134 1.64 13.17 3.70
N ASP A 135 0.87 12.56 2.81
CA ASP A 135 1.32 11.40 2.04
C ASP A 135 2.46 11.77 1.08
N VAL A 136 2.35 12.91 0.39
CA VAL A 136 3.42 13.47 -0.46
C VAL A 136 4.66 13.81 0.37
N LEU A 137 4.49 14.39 1.54
CA LEU A 137 5.57 14.73 2.46
C LEU A 137 6.36 13.49 2.89
N ILE A 138 5.68 12.39 3.23
CA ILE A 138 6.34 11.14 3.64
C ILE A 138 7.10 10.52 2.47
N ILE A 139 6.48 10.42 1.29
CA ILE A 139 7.10 9.83 0.10
C ILE A 139 8.27 10.70 -0.36
N GLY A 140 8.05 12.02 -0.49
CA GLY A 140 9.08 12.97 -0.91
C GLY A 140 10.27 13.02 0.04
N GLY A 141 10.00 13.07 1.34
CA GLY A 141 11.04 13.07 2.35
C GLY A 141 11.82 11.76 2.42
N ALA A 142 11.17 10.62 2.24
CA ALA A 142 11.85 9.34 2.13
C ALA A 142 12.77 9.29 0.89
N MET A 143 12.31 9.86 -0.23
CA MET A 143 13.09 9.95 -1.47
C MET A 143 14.32 10.86 -1.30
N VAL A 144 14.14 12.04 -0.71
CA VAL A 144 15.27 12.96 -0.40
C VAL A 144 16.27 12.30 0.55
N ALA A 145 15.79 11.66 1.60
CA ALA A 145 16.66 10.96 2.55
C ALA A 145 17.45 9.81 1.88
N TYR A 146 16.83 9.08 0.97
CA TYR A 146 17.51 8.04 0.18
C TYR A 146 18.63 8.60 -0.69
N PHE A 147 18.38 9.72 -1.39
CA PHE A 147 19.41 10.37 -2.23
C PHE A 147 20.55 10.98 -1.42
N MET A 148 20.27 11.51 -0.21
CA MET A 148 21.30 12.16 0.61
C MET A 148 22.12 11.18 1.45
N LEU A 149 21.53 10.09 1.94
CA LEU A 149 22.14 9.16 2.89
C LEU A 149 22.51 7.80 2.30
N GLY A 150 22.13 7.51 1.04
CA GLY A 150 22.48 6.31 0.27
C GLY A 150 21.75 5.04 0.71
N ASP A 151 21.77 4.68 1.98
CA ASP A 151 21.12 3.45 2.51
C ASP A 151 20.10 3.82 3.60
N PHE A 152 18.94 4.27 3.15
CA PHE A 152 17.87 4.74 4.03
C PHE A 152 16.75 3.72 4.17
N HIS A 153 16.73 3.01 5.30
CA HIS A 153 15.61 2.17 5.70
C HIS A 153 14.62 2.97 6.57
N ALA A 154 13.59 3.50 5.94
CA ALA A 154 12.50 4.17 6.66
C ALA A 154 11.72 3.13 7.49
N ARG A 155 11.87 3.16 8.81
CA ARG A 155 11.04 2.34 9.70
C ARG A 155 9.64 2.95 9.77
N PRO A 156 8.58 2.19 9.43
CA PRO A 156 7.21 2.69 9.52
C PRO A 156 6.86 2.99 10.97
N LEU A 157 6.44 4.21 11.25
CA LEU A 157 5.98 4.62 12.58
C LEU A 157 4.58 4.04 12.85
N TRP A 158 4.34 3.58 14.08
CA TRP A 158 3.03 3.06 14.52
C TRP A 158 1.90 4.07 14.30
N ILE A 159 2.17 5.36 14.50
CA ILE A 159 1.21 6.44 14.29
C ILE A 159 0.78 6.56 12.82
N SER A 160 1.66 6.22 11.87
CA SER A 160 1.33 6.18 10.44
C SER A 160 0.34 5.06 10.11
N LYS A 161 0.47 3.89 10.75
CA LYS A 161 -0.46 2.77 10.59
C LYS A 161 -1.83 3.12 11.16
N LEU A 162 -1.85 3.72 12.35
CA LEU A 162 -3.08 4.19 12.98
C LEU A 162 -3.79 5.22 12.10
N ASN A 163 -3.07 6.20 11.56
CA ASN A 163 -3.62 7.20 10.66
C ASN A 163 -4.27 6.57 9.43
N THR A 164 -3.60 5.62 8.77
CA THR A 164 -4.18 4.92 7.61
C THR A 164 -5.44 4.14 7.99
N ALA A 165 -5.46 3.47 9.15
CA ALA A 165 -6.64 2.76 9.63
C ALA A 165 -7.82 3.71 9.88
N VAL A 166 -7.57 4.88 10.47
CA VAL A 166 -8.60 5.92 10.71
C VAL A 166 -9.12 6.48 9.38
N GLN A 167 -8.25 6.71 8.41
CA GLN A 167 -8.65 7.16 7.07
C GLN A 167 -9.55 6.14 6.36
N ILE A 168 -9.19 4.86 6.40
CA ILE A 168 -10.00 3.76 5.84
C ILE A 168 -11.36 3.68 6.55
N ALA A 169 -11.37 3.80 7.88
CA ALA A 169 -12.60 3.80 8.68
C ALA A 169 -13.52 4.98 8.31
N LEU A 170 -12.96 6.20 8.15
CA LEU A 170 -13.73 7.37 7.75
C LEU A 170 -14.39 7.17 6.38
N VAL A 171 -13.62 6.73 5.37
CA VAL A 171 -14.15 6.44 4.03
C VAL A 171 -15.25 5.39 4.10
N GLY A 172 -15.01 4.28 4.81
CA GLY A 172 -15.98 3.20 4.98
C GLY A 172 -17.27 3.68 5.64
N CYS A 173 -17.19 4.49 6.71
CA CYS A 173 -18.36 5.05 7.41
C CYS A 173 -19.16 6.01 6.53
N VAL A 174 -18.48 6.91 5.81
CA VAL A 174 -19.14 7.85 4.90
C VAL A 174 -19.85 7.10 3.77
N LEU A 175 -19.20 6.12 3.14
CA LEU A 175 -19.82 5.30 2.09
C LEU A 175 -20.97 4.44 2.63
N ALA A 176 -20.86 3.88 3.84
CA ALA A 176 -21.94 3.13 4.48
C ALA A 176 -23.17 4.01 4.72
N ARG A 177 -22.96 5.23 5.22
CA ARG A 177 -24.04 6.18 5.44
C ARG A 177 -24.73 6.58 4.14
N LEU A 178 -23.97 6.88 3.11
CA LEU A 178 -24.50 7.32 1.81
C LEU A 178 -25.14 6.16 1.02
N GLY A 179 -24.58 4.96 1.12
CA GLY A 179 -25.00 3.83 0.29
C GLY A 179 -26.06 2.94 0.92
N ILE A 180 -25.89 2.59 2.19
CA ILE A 180 -26.77 1.62 2.88
C ILE A 180 -27.53 2.25 4.06
N ALA A 181 -27.47 3.57 4.19
CA ALA A 181 -28.11 4.36 5.25
C ALA A 181 -27.75 3.90 6.68
N VAL A 182 -26.55 3.31 6.87
CA VAL A 182 -26.03 2.91 8.18
C VAL A 182 -25.00 3.93 8.65
N GLY A 183 -25.24 4.51 9.82
CA GLY A 183 -24.37 5.51 10.43
C GLY A 183 -25.09 6.83 10.70
N HIS A 184 -24.42 7.70 11.44
CA HIS A 184 -24.94 9.03 11.80
C HIS A 184 -23.93 10.11 11.40
N PRO A 185 -24.35 11.26 10.84
CA PRO A 185 -23.45 12.33 10.41
C PRO A 185 -22.52 12.84 11.52
N ALA A 186 -22.98 12.82 12.78
CA ALA A 186 -22.14 13.21 13.91
C ALA A 186 -20.92 12.29 14.09
N PHE A 187 -21.05 10.99 13.75
CA PHE A 187 -19.95 10.06 13.83
C PHE A 187 -18.91 10.33 12.74
N ASP A 188 -19.35 10.62 11.52
CA ASP A 188 -18.44 11.02 10.43
C ASP A 188 -17.67 12.29 10.82
N TRP A 189 -18.36 13.25 11.47
CA TRP A 189 -17.72 14.48 11.92
C TRP A 189 -16.62 14.24 12.98
N VAL A 190 -16.87 13.35 13.94
CA VAL A 190 -15.84 12.92 14.90
C VAL A 190 -14.66 12.27 14.18
N LEU A 191 -14.93 11.34 13.25
CA LEU A 191 -13.88 10.67 12.47
C LEU A 191 -13.06 11.65 11.62
N VAL A 192 -13.67 12.70 11.07
CA VAL A 192 -12.96 13.77 10.34
C VAL A 192 -11.91 14.42 11.23
N HIS A 193 -12.25 14.77 12.47
CA HIS A 193 -11.32 15.41 13.40
C HIS A 193 -10.25 14.44 13.91
N VAL A 194 -10.62 13.18 14.16
CA VAL A 194 -9.65 12.12 14.52
C VAL A 194 -8.67 11.87 13.38
N ALA A 195 -9.16 11.81 12.13
CA ALA A 195 -8.31 11.67 10.95
C ALA A 195 -7.36 12.87 10.79
N ALA A 196 -7.85 14.10 11.01
CA ALA A 196 -7.02 15.29 10.97
C ALA A 196 -5.92 15.24 12.04
N ALA A 197 -6.29 14.95 13.29
CA ALA A 197 -5.35 14.88 14.40
C ALA A 197 -4.27 13.81 14.16
N THR A 198 -4.66 12.60 13.76
CA THR A 198 -3.71 11.53 13.45
C THR A 198 -2.83 11.84 12.24
N THR A 199 -3.35 12.55 11.24
CA THR A 199 -2.59 12.99 10.06
C THR A 199 -1.51 14.00 10.44
N VAL A 200 -1.84 15.02 11.23
CA VAL A 200 -0.90 16.04 11.72
C VAL A 200 0.18 15.39 12.61
N LEU A 201 -0.24 14.56 13.56
CA LEU A 201 0.70 13.87 14.45
C LEU A 201 1.64 12.94 13.68
N SER A 202 1.12 12.22 12.68
CA SER A 202 1.92 11.35 11.83
C SER A 202 2.91 12.15 10.98
N GLY A 203 2.49 13.24 10.34
CA GLY A 203 3.38 14.11 9.56
C GLY A 203 4.46 14.74 10.43
N GLY A 204 4.09 15.30 11.59
CA GLY A 204 5.01 15.89 12.54
C GLY A 204 6.05 14.88 13.07
N ALA A 205 5.64 13.65 13.36
CA ALA A 205 6.55 12.60 13.82
C ALA A 205 7.60 12.24 12.76
N TYR A 206 7.22 12.20 11.47
CA TYR A 206 8.16 11.98 10.37
C TYR A 206 9.15 13.15 10.20
N LEU A 207 8.65 14.38 10.22
CA LEU A 207 9.51 15.58 10.13
C LEU A 207 10.52 15.61 11.29
N TRP A 208 10.09 15.30 12.51
CA TRP A 208 10.96 15.23 13.67
C TRP A 208 12.04 14.14 13.53
N GLU A 209 11.65 12.93 13.13
CA GLU A 209 12.59 11.83 12.95
C GLU A 209 13.63 12.12 11.87
N TRP A 210 13.20 12.72 10.73
CA TRP A 210 14.14 13.10 9.67
C TRP A 210 15.06 14.25 10.07
N GLY A 211 14.52 15.29 10.75
CA GLY A 211 15.33 16.39 11.26
C GLY A 211 16.41 15.89 12.22
N ARG A 212 16.07 14.97 13.12
CA ARG A 212 17.05 14.36 14.03
C ARG A 212 18.14 13.55 13.31
N ARG A 213 17.79 12.84 12.24
CA ARG A 213 18.75 12.03 11.47
C ARG A 213 19.70 12.90 10.66
N LEU A 214 19.18 13.94 10.01
CA LEU A 214 20.00 14.91 9.27
C LEU A 214 20.98 15.62 10.20
N ALA A 215 20.53 16.12 11.35
CA ALA A 215 21.39 16.76 12.33
C ALA A 215 22.52 15.85 12.86
N ARG A 216 22.27 14.55 12.96
CA ARG A 216 23.31 13.57 13.36
C ARG A 216 24.32 13.29 12.24
N ALA A 217 23.88 13.33 10.97
CA ALA A 217 24.77 13.13 9.83
C ALA A 217 25.73 14.30 9.63
N ASP A 218 25.28 15.53 9.91
CA ASP A 218 26.13 16.75 9.83
C ASP A 218 27.12 16.84 11.00
N GLY A 219 26.77 16.36 12.18
CA GLY A 219 27.65 16.33 13.34
C GLY A 219 28.73 15.23 13.33
N ALA A 220 28.68 14.33 12.35
CA ALA A 220 29.64 13.22 12.17
C ALA A 220 30.71 13.53 11.09
N LYS A 221 30.67 14.70 10.45
CA LYS A 221 31.70 15.24 9.54
C LYS A 221 32.61 16.18 10.28
#